data_38e3c998b87ca4dfa47ff6ff3c2c8870
#
_entry.id   38e3c998b87ca4dfa47ff6ff3c2c8870
#
_cell.length_a   1.000
_cell.length_b   1.000
_cell.length_c   1.000
_cell.angle_alpha   90.00
_cell.angle_beta   90.00
_cell.angle_gamma   90.00
#
_symmetry.space_group_name_H-M   'P 1'
#
loop_
_entity.id
_entity.type
_entity.pdbx_description
1 polymer ?
#
loop_
_entity_poly.entity_id
_entity_poly.type
_entity_poly.pdbx_seq_one_letter_code
_entity_poly.pdbx_strand_id
1 'polypeptide(L)'
;MERCEMIYISKEDVLAGYLKERGFLKTESSYTIHYCQGGVSCTVAYVEIDGRPMIIKQALEQLKTKDTWLCDPNRMYIEYESNKIYHDLLPENAPETYFYDQENYIYGREAVPDGCLMWKDDLMKGILDYKVAEKAADTLAAVHNHCAGNKEIARMFENKDVFYALRISPYINFTVT
;
A
#
# COMPACT_ATOMS: atom_id res chain seq x y z
N MET A 1 -26.91 11.26 10.04
CA MET A 1 -26.26 10.24 9.18
C MET A 1 -25.49 9.33 10.10
N GLU A 2 -25.99 8.11 10.34
CA GLU A 2 -25.22 7.10 11.06
C GLU A 2 -23.97 6.82 10.24
N ARG A 3 -22.78 6.94 10.84
CA ARG A 3 -21.56 6.44 10.23
C ARG A 3 -21.70 4.93 10.14
N CYS A 4 -21.71 4.40 8.92
CA CYS A 4 -21.57 2.96 8.71
C CYS A 4 -20.26 2.54 9.43
N GLU A 5 -20.32 1.51 10.26
CA GLU A 5 -19.13 1.03 10.96
C GLU A 5 -18.12 0.53 9.90
N MET A 6 -16.86 0.97 10.03
CA MET A 6 -15.79 0.57 9.12
C MET A 6 -15.56 -0.94 9.20
N ILE A 7 -15.53 -1.60 8.05
CA ILE A 7 -15.22 -3.03 7.94
C ILE A 7 -13.72 -3.24 8.13
N TYR A 8 -13.32 -4.18 8.99
CA TYR A 8 -11.91 -4.57 9.17
C TYR A 8 -11.62 -5.92 8.50
N ILE A 9 -10.81 -5.90 7.43
CA ILE A 9 -10.50 -7.09 6.61
C ILE A 9 -9.42 -8.01 7.23
N SER A 10 -9.25 -8.01 8.54
CA SER A 10 -8.23 -8.83 9.23
C SER A 10 -8.59 -10.31 9.35
N LYS A 11 -9.80 -10.71 8.95
CA LYS A 11 -10.28 -12.09 8.93
C LYS A 11 -10.67 -12.49 7.51
N GLU A 12 -10.39 -13.76 7.18
CA GLU A 12 -10.63 -14.30 5.84
C GLU A 12 -12.09 -14.23 5.42
N ASP A 13 -13.02 -14.61 6.30
CA ASP A 13 -14.45 -14.57 6.05
C ASP A 13 -14.97 -13.16 5.77
N VAL A 14 -14.46 -12.16 6.49
CA VAL A 14 -14.80 -10.74 6.29
C VAL A 14 -14.25 -10.25 4.96
N LEU A 15 -12.98 -10.54 4.63
CA LEU A 15 -12.38 -10.14 3.37
C LEU A 15 -13.08 -10.82 2.18
N ALA A 16 -13.38 -12.12 2.28
CA ALA A 16 -14.10 -12.83 1.24
C ALA A 16 -15.51 -12.27 1.02
N GLY A 17 -16.23 -11.94 2.10
CA GLY A 17 -17.54 -11.26 2.05
C GLY A 17 -17.43 -9.90 1.35
N TYR A 18 -16.47 -9.07 1.75
CA TYR A 18 -16.18 -7.77 1.15
C TYR A 18 -15.91 -7.88 -0.37
N LEU A 19 -15.07 -8.82 -0.78
CA LEU A 19 -14.76 -9.04 -2.19
C LEU A 19 -15.95 -9.55 -3.00
N LYS A 20 -16.85 -10.33 -2.37
CA LYS A 20 -18.11 -10.75 -2.97
C LYS A 20 -19.05 -9.56 -3.22
N GLU A 21 -19.27 -8.72 -2.23
CA GLU A 21 -20.11 -7.52 -2.34
C GLU A 21 -19.61 -6.55 -3.41
N ARG A 22 -18.29 -6.48 -3.58
CA ARG A 22 -17.64 -5.67 -4.63
C ARG A 22 -17.63 -6.34 -6.01
N GLY A 23 -18.09 -7.58 -6.13
CA GLY A 23 -18.14 -8.30 -7.40
C GLY A 23 -16.82 -8.89 -7.89
N PHE A 24 -15.76 -8.83 -7.07
CA PHE A 24 -14.46 -9.46 -7.40
C PHE A 24 -14.53 -10.98 -7.22
N LEU A 25 -15.25 -11.45 -6.21
CA LEU A 25 -15.41 -12.86 -5.90
C LEU A 25 -16.84 -13.33 -6.22
N LYS A 26 -16.99 -14.25 -7.16
CA LYS A 26 -18.27 -14.87 -7.51
C LYS A 26 -18.51 -16.13 -6.68
N THR A 27 -19.74 -16.65 -6.69
CA THR A 27 -20.10 -17.86 -5.91
C THR A 27 -19.33 -19.10 -6.35
N GLU A 28 -19.03 -19.22 -7.63
CA GLU A 28 -18.30 -20.32 -8.24
C GLU A 28 -16.77 -20.10 -8.30
N SER A 29 -16.26 -18.94 -7.92
CA SER A 29 -14.83 -18.64 -7.99
C SER A 29 -14.04 -19.47 -6.99
N SER A 30 -12.87 -19.97 -7.44
CA SER A 30 -11.83 -20.47 -6.56
C SER A 30 -11.02 -19.28 -6.01
N TYR A 31 -10.67 -19.32 -4.72
CA TYR A 31 -9.85 -18.26 -4.15
C TYR A 31 -8.95 -18.76 -3.02
N THR A 32 -7.87 -18.05 -2.81
CA THR A 32 -7.00 -18.18 -1.62
C THR A 32 -6.69 -16.80 -1.06
N ILE A 33 -6.55 -16.72 0.27
CA ILE A 33 -6.21 -15.49 0.99
C ILE A 33 -5.03 -15.78 1.92
N HIS A 34 -3.95 -15.02 1.75
CA HIS A 34 -2.76 -15.09 2.60
C HIS A 34 -2.43 -13.72 3.18
N TYR A 35 -2.42 -13.57 4.50
CA TYR A 35 -2.06 -12.31 5.14
C TYR A 35 -0.55 -12.13 5.20
N CYS A 36 -0.09 -10.99 4.67
CA CYS A 36 1.32 -10.60 4.72
C CYS A 36 1.69 -10.15 6.13
N GLN A 37 2.82 -10.65 6.64
CA GLN A 37 3.34 -10.32 7.98
C GLN A 37 4.35 -9.16 7.92
N GLY A 38 4.64 -8.54 9.06
CA GLY A 38 5.72 -7.56 9.23
C GLY A 38 5.32 -6.09 9.08
N GLY A 39 4.13 -5.77 8.57
CA GLY A 39 3.64 -4.38 8.51
C GLY A 39 2.85 -4.00 9.77
N VAL A 40 3.10 -2.82 10.33
CA VAL A 40 2.40 -2.33 11.53
C VAL A 40 1.24 -1.39 11.23
N SER A 41 1.26 -0.68 10.09
CA SER A 41 0.30 0.38 9.79
C SER A 41 -0.90 -0.07 8.97
N CYS A 42 -0.85 -1.26 8.38
CA CYS A 42 -1.89 -1.76 7.49
C CYS A 42 -2.18 -3.25 7.73
N THR A 43 -3.38 -3.68 7.38
CA THR A 43 -3.66 -5.08 7.03
C THR A 43 -3.38 -5.25 5.55
N VAL A 44 -2.60 -6.26 5.18
CA VAL A 44 -2.24 -6.57 3.79
C VAL A 44 -2.53 -8.04 3.54
N ALA A 45 -3.29 -8.33 2.50
CA ALA A 45 -3.60 -9.68 2.06
C ALA A 45 -3.20 -9.87 0.59
N TYR A 46 -2.51 -10.97 0.32
CA TYR A 46 -2.38 -11.53 -1.02
C TYR A 46 -3.62 -12.38 -1.26
N VAL A 47 -4.32 -12.09 -2.31
CA VAL A 47 -5.56 -12.78 -2.69
C VAL A 47 -5.39 -13.27 -4.12
N GLU A 48 -5.66 -14.56 -4.35
CA GLU A 48 -5.75 -15.11 -5.68
C GLU A 48 -7.20 -15.52 -5.95
N ILE A 49 -7.77 -15.06 -7.05
CA ILE A 49 -9.14 -15.37 -7.48
C ILE A 49 -9.07 -15.89 -8.91
N ASP A 50 -9.47 -17.15 -9.12
CA ASP A 50 -9.47 -17.83 -10.42
C ASP A 50 -8.11 -17.70 -11.14
N GLY A 51 -7.01 -17.88 -10.38
CA GLY A 51 -5.63 -17.78 -10.87
C GLY A 51 -5.13 -16.35 -11.12
N ARG A 52 -5.87 -15.32 -10.69
CA ARG A 52 -5.47 -13.90 -10.80
C ARG A 52 -5.07 -13.36 -9.44
N PRO A 53 -3.78 -13.10 -9.22
CA PRO A 53 -3.30 -12.60 -7.95
C PRO A 53 -3.52 -11.08 -7.82
N MET A 54 -3.86 -10.64 -6.61
CA MET A 54 -3.97 -9.24 -6.25
C MET A 54 -3.53 -9.00 -4.80
N ILE A 55 -3.18 -7.77 -4.50
CA ILE A 55 -2.94 -7.30 -3.13
C ILE A 55 -4.12 -6.44 -2.69
N ILE A 56 -4.70 -6.81 -1.56
CA ILE A 56 -5.69 -5.98 -0.87
C ILE A 56 -5.04 -5.38 0.36
N LYS A 57 -5.18 -4.07 0.52
CA LYS A 57 -4.54 -3.34 1.62
C LYS A 57 -5.52 -2.40 2.30
N GLN A 58 -5.53 -2.43 3.63
CA GLN A 58 -6.35 -1.55 4.47
C GLN A 58 -5.49 -0.80 5.47
N ALA A 59 -5.65 0.52 5.55
CA ALA A 59 -5.03 1.31 6.59
C ALA A 59 -5.72 1.09 7.94
N LEU A 60 -4.93 1.03 9.00
CA LEU A 60 -5.41 0.93 10.36
C LEU A 60 -5.31 2.30 11.05
N GLU A 61 -6.35 2.72 11.76
CA GLU A 61 -6.31 3.91 12.60
C GLU A 61 -5.33 3.72 13.78
N GLN A 62 -5.47 2.59 14.49
CA GLN A 62 -4.52 2.15 15.52
C GLN A 62 -3.49 1.22 14.87
N LEU A 63 -2.21 1.59 14.94
CA LEU A 63 -1.11 0.78 14.44
C LEU A 63 -0.89 -0.47 15.33
N LYS A 64 -0.37 -1.54 14.74
CA LYS A 64 -0.05 -2.82 15.42
C LYS A 64 1.25 -2.68 16.23
N THR A 65 1.23 -1.82 17.25
CA THR A 65 2.36 -1.54 18.14
C THR A 65 1.95 -1.77 19.59
N LYS A 66 2.95 -1.92 20.50
CA LYS A 66 2.67 -2.09 21.95
C LYS A 66 2.02 -0.83 22.53
N ASP A 67 2.54 0.30 22.16
CA ASP A 67 2.03 1.60 22.60
C ASP A 67 0.91 2.08 21.68
N THR A 68 0.01 2.89 22.21
CA THR A 68 -1.05 3.51 21.41
C THR A 68 -0.44 4.47 20.41
N TRP A 69 -0.58 4.11 19.13
CA TRP A 69 -0.08 4.92 18.02
C TRP A 69 -1.17 5.07 16.97
N LEU A 70 -1.79 6.25 16.96
CA LEU A 70 -2.87 6.58 16.04
C LEU A 70 -2.32 7.29 14.80
N CYS A 71 -2.90 6.98 13.66
CA CYS A 71 -2.60 7.67 12.41
C CYS A 71 -3.85 7.67 11.52
N ASP A 72 -4.16 8.82 10.91
CA ASP A 72 -5.30 8.97 10.00
C ASP A 72 -5.28 7.90 8.91
N PRO A 73 -6.31 7.02 8.83
CA PRO A 73 -6.37 5.97 7.81
C PRO A 73 -6.58 6.52 6.40
N ASN A 74 -6.99 7.79 6.22
CA ASN A 74 -7.09 8.45 4.92
C ASN A 74 -5.74 8.54 4.18
N ARG A 75 -4.61 8.25 4.84
CA ARG A 75 -3.31 8.04 4.18
C ARG A 75 -3.34 6.96 3.10
N MET A 76 -4.33 6.05 3.13
CA MET A 76 -4.51 5.04 2.09
C MET A 76 -4.88 5.67 0.74
N TYR A 77 -5.63 6.77 0.75
CA TYR A 77 -5.89 7.56 -0.45
C TYR A 77 -4.59 8.11 -1.06
N ILE A 78 -3.70 8.61 -0.23
CA ILE A 78 -2.38 9.11 -0.67
C ILE A 78 -1.57 7.98 -1.32
N GLU A 79 -1.56 6.79 -0.72
CA GLU A 79 -0.86 5.62 -1.28
C GLU A 79 -1.50 5.16 -2.61
N TYR A 80 -2.82 5.12 -2.68
CA TYR A 80 -3.55 4.79 -3.90
C TYR A 80 -3.25 5.76 -5.04
N GLU A 81 -3.38 7.07 -4.83
CA GLU A 81 -3.10 8.07 -5.86
C GLU A 81 -1.62 8.10 -6.27
N SER A 82 -0.69 7.91 -5.33
CA SER A 82 0.73 7.81 -5.69
C SER A 82 1.04 6.60 -6.56
N ASN A 83 0.43 5.44 -6.29
CA ASN A 83 0.58 4.25 -7.13
C ASN A 83 0.01 4.46 -8.55
N LYS A 84 -1.11 5.18 -8.69
CA LYS A 84 -1.65 5.53 -10.01
C LYS A 84 -0.64 6.38 -10.81
N ILE A 85 -0.13 7.45 -10.21
CA ILE A 85 0.88 8.30 -10.85
C ILE A 85 2.12 7.47 -11.25
N TYR A 86 2.57 6.59 -10.38
CA TYR A 86 3.73 5.73 -10.68
C TYR A 86 3.45 4.77 -11.82
N HIS A 87 2.29 4.12 -11.83
CA HIS A 87 1.90 3.21 -12.91
C HIS A 87 1.74 3.96 -14.24
N ASP A 88 1.09 5.13 -14.24
CA ASP A 88 0.91 5.94 -15.45
C ASP A 88 2.25 6.39 -16.06
N LEU A 89 3.25 6.67 -15.22
CA LEU A 89 4.58 7.06 -15.67
C LEU A 89 5.47 5.87 -16.06
N LEU A 90 5.37 4.78 -15.33
CA LEU A 90 6.30 3.65 -15.36
C LEU A 90 5.54 2.33 -15.18
N PRO A 91 4.68 1.93 -16.13
CA PRO A 91 3.82 0.75 -15.98
C PRO A 91 4.61 -0.55 -15.74
N GLU A 92 5.84 -0.64 -16.28
CA GLU A 92 6.73 -1.79 -16.07
C GLU A 92 7.32 -1.86 -14.64
N ASN A 93 7.26 -0.75 -13.88
CA ASN A 93 7.94 -0.63 -12.58
C ASN A 93 6.95 -0.48 -11.41
N ALA A 94 5.69 -0.21 -11.67
CA ALA A 94 4.67 0.01 -10.65
C ALA A 94 3.40 -0.78 -10.95
N PRO A 95 2.78 -1.42 -9.94
CA PRO A 95 1.58 -2.21 -10.13
C PRO A 95 0.37 -1.36 -10.52
N GLU A 96 -0.51 -1.93 -11.33
CA GLU A 96 -1.82 -1.34 -11.63
C GLU A 96 -2.68 -1.30 -10.37
N THR A 97 -3.43 -0.21 -10.18
CA THR A 97 -4.43 -0.09 -9.10
C THR A 97 -5.81 -0.41 -9.63
N TYR A 98 -6.55 -1.27 -8.93
CA TYR A 98 -7.86 -1.74 -9.39
C TYR A 98 -9.02 -0.94 -8.80
N PHE A 99 -8.97 -0.59 -7.52
CA PHE A 99 -10.01 0.17 -6.84
C PHE A 99 -9.51 0.83 -5.55
N TYR A 100 -10.26 1.83 -5.10
CA TYR A 100 -10.13 2.44 -3.77
C TYR A 100 -11.52 2.57 -3.12
N ASP A 101 -11.61 2.13 -1.88
CA ASP A 101 -12.78 2.27 -1.02
C ASP A 101 -12.49 3.30 0.06
N GLN A 102 -13.06 4.49 -0.12
CA GLN A 102 -12.87 5.61 0.78
C GLN A 102 -13.52 5.39 2.15
N GLU A 103 -14.62 4.64 2.23
CA GLU A 103 -15.37 4.43 3.47
C GLU A 103 -14.61 3.49 4.43
N ASN A 104 -13.93 2.48 3.86
CA ASN A 104 -13.21 1.47 4.63
C ASN A 104 -11.69 1.60 4.53
N TYR A 105 -11.17 2.62 3.81
CA TYR A 105 -9.74 2.84 3.56
C TYR A 105 -9.03 1.60 3.02
N ILE A 106 -9.68 0.95 2.06
CA ILE A 106 -9.18 -0.26 1.40
C ILE A 106 -8.85 0.07 -0.04
N TYR A 107 -7.70 -0.40 -0.54
CA TYR A 107 -7.46 -0.44 -1.96
C TYR A 107 -6.94 -1.78 -2.42
N GLY A 108 -7.24 -2.11 -3.69
CA GLY A 108 -6.77 -3.29 -4.38
C GLY A 108 -5.85 -2.91 -5.52
N ARG A 109 -4.78 -3.67 -5.68
CA ARG A 109 -3.82 -3.50 -6.76
C ARG A 109 -3.31 -4.84 -7.28
N GLU A 110 -2.67 -4.80 -8.42
CA GLU A 110 -1.92 -5.92 -8.97
C GLU A 110 -0.90 -6.46 -7.95
N ALA A 111 -0.75 -7.78 -7.89
CA ALA A 111 0.32 -8.40 -7.14
C ALA A 111 1.64 -8.30 -7.91
N VAL A 112 2.74 -8.25 -7.19
CA VAL A 112 4.07 -8.34 -7.80
C VAL A 112 4.24 -9.74 -8.40
N PRO A 113 4.77 -9.88 -9.63
CA PRO A 113 4.99 -11.17 -10.27
C PRO A 113 5.82 -12.12 -9.41
N ASP A 114 5.55 -13.42 -9.53
CA ASP A 114 6.32 -14.45 -8.86
C ASP A 114 7.80 -14.37 -9.25
N GLY A 115 8.66 -14.66 -8.26
CA GLY A 115 10.11 -14.63 -8.46
C GLY A 115 10.76 -13.26 -8.27
N CYS A 116 10.00 -12.20 -8.03
CA CYS A 116 10.57 -10.92 -7.64
C CYS A 116 11.21 -11.00 -6.26
N LEU A 117 12.45 -10.52 -6.16
CA LEU A 117 13.22 -10.52 -4.92
C LEU A 117 13.20 -9.13 -4.27
N MET A 118 13.27 -9.10 -2.96
CA MET A 118 13.41 -7.85 -2.22
C MET A 118 14.86 -7.37 -2.30
N TRP A 119 15.10 -6.26 -2.98
CA TRP A 119 16.43 -5.66 -3.11
C TRP A 119 17.10 -5.42 -1.74
N LYS A 120 16.33 -5.07 -0.72
CA LYS A 120 16.82 -4.97 0.66
C LYS A 120 17.49 -6.25 1.14
N ASP A 121 16.91 -7.42 0.83
CA ASP A 121 17.44 -8.71 1.31
C ASP A 121 18.77 -9.05 0.63
N ASP A 122 18.94 -8.67 -0.63
CA ASP A 122 20.21 -8.81 -1.34
C ASP A 122 21.27 -7.87 -0.76
N LEU A 123 20.93 -6.62 -0.50
CA LEU A 123 21.84 -5.65 0.14
C LEU A 123 22.28 -6.13 1.54
N MET A 124 21.34 -6.70 2.33
CA MET A 124 21.68 -7.27 3.65
C MET A 124 22.63 -8.48 3.57
N LYS A 125 22.63 -9.21 2.46
CA LYS A 125 23.57 -10.30 2.16
C LYS A 125 24.88 -9.82 1.54
N GLY A 126 25.04 -8.51 1.31
CA GLY A 126 26.21 -7.94 0.63
C GLY A 126 26.21 -8.11 -0.88
N ILE A 127 25.06 -8.49 -1.48
CA ILE A 127 24.92 -8.61 -2.93
C ILE A 127 24.63 -7.23 -3.51
N LEU A 128 25.59 -6.73 -4.32
CA LEU A 128 25.51 -5.42 -4.96
C LEU A 128 25.26 -5.57 -6.46
N ASP A 129 24.04 -5.26 -6.91
CA ASP A 129 23.72 -5.14 -8.33
C ASP A 129 23.55 -3.66 -8.70
N TYR A 130 24.54 -3.10 -9.38
CA TYR A 130 24.53 -1.70 -9.80
C TYR A 130 23.42 -1.38 -10.80
N LYS A 131 22.96 -2.37 -11.60
CA LYS A 131 21.85 -2.16 -12.54
C LYS A 131 20.53 -1.92 -11.81
N VAL A 132 20.32 -2.58 -10.67
CA VAL A 132 19.15 -2.33 -9.82
C VAL A 132 19.20 -0.91 -9.25
N ALA A 133 20.39 -0.46 -8.81
CA ALA A 133 20.58 0.90 -8.32
C ALA A 133 20.34 1.96 -9.40
N GLU A 134 20.86 1.74 -10.62
CA GLU A 134 20.61 2.60 -11.79
C GLU A 134 19.11 2.68 -12.10
N LYS A 135 18.42 1.53 -12.19
CA LYS A 135 16.97 1.49 -12.44
C LYS A 135 16.15 2.19 -11.35
N ALA A 136 16.54 2.03 -10.08
CA ALA A 136 15.91 2.74 -8.97
C ALA A 136 16.12 4.27 -9.06
N ALA A 137 17.32 4.71 -9.45
CA ALA A 137 17.61 6.12 -9.66
C ALA A 137 16.81 6.71 -10.84
N ASP A 138 16.72 6.01 -11.95
CA ASP A 138 15.93 6.41 -13.12
C ASP A 138 14.43 6.53 -12.77
N THR A 139 13.90 5.56 -12.02
CA THR A 139 12.51 5.59 -11.53
C THR A 139 12.28 6.82 -10.64
N LEU A 140 13.18 7.09 -9.71
CA LEU A 140 13.09 8.25 -8.82
C LEU A 140 13.17 9.56 -9.61
N ALA A 141 14.08 9.66 -10.57
CA ALA A 141 14.24 10.83 -11.42
C ALA A 141 13.01 11.10 -12.28
N ALA A 142 12.40 10.06 -12.86
CA ALA A 142 11.17 10.19 -13.65
C ALA A 142 10.03 10.76 -12.79
N VAL A 143 9.83 10.22 -11.58
CA VAL A 143 8.78 10.70 -10.64
C VAL A 143 9.06 12.14 -10.21
N HIS A 144 10.30 12.48 -9.83
CA HIS A 144 10.65 13.85 -9.43
C HIS A 144 10.43 14.84 -10.56
N ASN A 145 10.86 14.53 -11.78
CA ASN A 145 10.68 15.39 -12.94
C ASN A 145 9.20 15.63 -13.28
N HIS A 146 8.35 14.60 -13.15
CA HIS A 146 6.92 14.72 -13.36
C HIS A 146 6.24 15.57 -12.29
N CYS A 147 6.64 15.41 -11.03
CA CYS A 147 6.02 16.10 -9.90
C CYS A 147 6.57 17.52 -9.70
N ALA A 148 7.78 17.82 -10.18
CA ALA A 148 8.44 19.10 -9.94
C ALA A 148 7.65 20.28 -10.50
N GLY A 149 7.31 21.25 -9.63
CA GLY A 149 6.55 22.44 -10.00
C GLY A 149 5.06 22.20 -10.25
N ASN A 150 4.56 20.98 -10.16
CA ASN A 150 3.15 20.66 -10.31
C ASN A 150 2.38 20.96 -9.02
N LYS A 151 1.67 22.11 -9.02
CA LYS A 151 0.90 22.57 -7.85
C LYS A 151 -0.30 21.69 -7.51
N GLU A 152 -0.85 20.99 -8.47
CA GLU A 152 -2.00 20.09 -8.28
C GLU A 152 -1.56 18.84 -7.53
N ILE A 153 -0.48 18.20 -7.98
CA ILE A 153 0.15 17.08 -7.28
C ILE A 153 0.59 17.50 -5.88
N ALA A 154 1.21 18.68 -5.71
CA ALA A 154 1.63 19.17 -4.42
C ALA A 154 0.45 19.31 -3.43
N ARG A 155 -0.72 19.80 -3.89
CA ARG A 155 -1.93 19.90 -3.06
C ARG A 155 -2.51 18.52 -2.72
N MET A 156 -2.53 17.60 -3.68
CA MET A 156 -3.04 16.23 -3.50
C MET A 156 -2.28 15.50 -2.38
N PHE A 157 -0.96 15.69 -2.32
CA PHE A 157 -0.09 15.02 -1.35
C PHE A 157 0.26 15.87 -0.11
N GLU A 158 -0.36 17.01 0.07
CA GLU A 158 -0.16 17.84 1.27
C GLU A 158 -0.84 17.18 2.49
N ASN A 159 -0.09 16.33 3.20
CA ASN A 159 -0.53 15.68 4.44
C ASN A 159 0.58 15.68 5.50
N LYS A 160 0.76 16.83 6.13
CA LYS A 160 1.83 17.06 7.13
C LYS A 160 1.63 16.22 8.38
N ASP A 161 0.39 15.98 8.81
CA ASP A 161 0.09 15.25 10.04
C ASP A 161 0.45 13.77 9.90
N VAL A 162 0.12 13.14 8.76
CA VAL A 162 0.52 11.77 8.46
C VAL A 162 2.04 11.65 8.33
N PHE A 163 2.68 12.61 7.66
CA PHE A 163 4.14 12.62 7.56
C PHE A 163 4.79 12.71 8.94
N TYR A 164 4.30 13.60 9.80
CA TYR A 164 4.78 13.72 11.18
C TYR A 164 4.57 12.42 11.95
N ALA A 165 3.37 11.87 11.95
CA ALA A 165 3.02 10.66 12.69
C ALA A 165 3.83 9.42 12.27
N LEU A 166 4.13 9.26 10.97
CA LEU A 166 4.77 8.05 10.44
C LEU A 166 6.27 8.20 10.13
N ARG A 167 6.81 9.43 10.11
CA ARG A 167 8.21 9.68 9.74
C ARG A 167 8.98 10.49 10.77
N ILE A 168 8.40 11.57 11.29
CA ILE A 168 9.11 12.41 12.25
C ILE A 168 9.02 11.81 13.66
N SER A 169 7.83 11.52 14.13
CA SER A 169 7.62 11.03 15.50
C SER A 169 8.42 9.74 15.80
N PRO A 170 8.34 8.66 14.99
CA PRO A 170 9.03 7.41 15.30
C PRO A 170 10.56 7.51 15.18
N TYR A 171 11.05 8.26 14.19
CA TYR A 171 12.49 8.27 13.88
C TYR A 171 13.27 9.38 14.61
N ILE A 172 12.58 10.42 15.06
CA ILE A 172 13.22 11.54 15.73
C ILE A 172 12.84 11.60 17.21
N ASN A 173 11.52 11.60 17.53
CA ASN A 173 11.09 11.78 18.91
C ASN A 173 11.29 10.53 19.77
N PHE A 174 11.12 9.32 19.21
CA PHE A 174 11.29 8.06 19.96
C PHE A 174 12.71 7.51 19.96
N THR A 175 13.55 7.90 19.00
CA THR A 175 14.94 7.37 18.91
C THR A 175 15.97 8.25 19.64
N VAL A 176 15.62 9.47 20.01
CA VAL A 176 16.52 10.44 20.67
C VAL A 176 16.31 10.51 22.18
N THR A 177 15.33 9.77 22.72
CA THR A 177 15.09 9.57 24.17
C THR A 177 15.60 8.24 24.63
#